data_b9af8cb3141a1b03f197a39627b5684d
#
_entry.id   b9af8cb3141a1b03f197a39627b5684d
#
_cell.length_a   1.000
_cell.length_b   1.000
_cell.length_c   1.000
_cell.angle_alpha   90.00
_cell.angle_beta   90.00
_cell.angle_gamma   90.00
#
_symmetry.space_group_name_H-M   'P 1'
#
loop_
_entity.id
_entity.type
_entity.pdbx_description
1 polymer ?
#
loop_
_entity_poly.entity_id
_entity_poly.type
_entity_poly.pdbx_seq_one_letter_code
_entity_poly.pdbx_strand_id
1 'polypeptide(L)'
;MATSFEKNSFLKRVISMLKVDFKRAFTTLLLYIMLGISFVVPILILVMTTMMDGSVSVNPQTGVETVIEGFDNVWQIIGSVSGGASSDAGTAGMDMSLTSMCNINMLYFGIAVFVCIFLSDDFRSGYAKNLFTVRAKKSDYVISKTLIGFVVGALMLICFFMGSIIGGAVAGLPFEMTGFGVQDLIFCMLTKIFLALVFVAVCVLAGVIAKQKLWMGILLAMGFGMLFFTMIPMISPLNSTIVNVLLSLVGGVLFGIGLGAISNQVLKKTSLV
;
A
#
# COMPACT_ATOMS: atom_id res chain seq x y z
N MET A 1 -7.83 22.05 33.84
CA MET A 1 -8.42 22.91 32.80
C MET A 1 -7.46 23.25 31.64
N ALA A 2 -6.17 23.42 31.86
CA ALA A 2 -5.17 23.70 30.80
C ALA A 2 -5.05 22.60 29.72
N THR A 3 -5.13 21.34 30.09
CA THR A 3 -4.97 20.20 29.18
C THR A 3 -6.07 20.07 28.12
N SER A 4 -7.32 20.50 28.39
CA SER A 4 -8.41 20.43 27.42
C SER A 4 -8.34 21.54 26.38
N PHE A 5 -7.85 22.72 26.76
CA PHE A 5 -7.65 23.85 25.83
C PHE A 5 -6.50 23.59 24.84
N GLU A 6 -5.42 22.98 25.30
CA GLU A 6 -4.27 22.63 24.47
C GLU A 6 -4.61 21.51 23.47
N LYS A 7 -5.40 20.53 23.90
CA LYS A 7 -5.88 19.41 23.06
C LYS A 7 -6.79 19.90 21.94
N ASN A 8 -7.72 20.82 22.23
CA ASN A 8 -8.59 21.43 21.22
C ASN A 8 -7.81 22.27 20.18
N SER A 9 -6.75 22.94 20.61
CA SER A 9 -5.86 23.69 19.72
C SER A 9 -5.08 22.77 18.78
N PHE A 10 -4.58 21.60 19.24
CA PHE A 10 -3.87 20.62 18.45
C PHE A 10 -4.78 20.01 17.35
N LEU A 11 -5.94 19.51 17.73
CA LEU A 11 -6.90 18.92 16.79
C LEU A 11 -7.31 19.92 15.70
N LYS A 12 -7.63 21.16 16.07
CA LYS A 12 -7.98 22.21 15.10
C LYS A 12 -6.87 22.48 14.10
N ARG A 13 -5.60 22.48 14.54
CA ARG A 13 -4.44 22.67 13.64
C ARG A 13 -4.28 21.51 12.67
N VAL A 14 -4.32 20.27 13.17
CA VAL A 14 -4.18 19.06 12.34
C VAL A 14 -5.32 18.99 11.32
N ILE A 15 -6.57 19.23 11.74
CA ILE A 15 -7.73 19.23 10.84
C ILE A 15 -7.62 20.33 9.77
N SER A 16 -7.20 21.53 10.16
CA SER A 16 -7.01 22.63 9.20
C SER A 16 -5.96 22.29 8.15
N MET A 17 -4.85 21.66 8.57
CA MET A 17 -3.79 21.21 7.68
C MET A 17 -4.27 20.07 6.78
N LEU A 18 -4.93 19.09 7.36
CA LEU A 18 -5.49 17.95 6.65
C LEU A 18 -6.46 18.41 5.54
N LYS A 19 -7.32 19.39 5.81
CA LYS A 19 -8.24 19.95 4.81
C LYS A 19 -7.51 20.55 3.60
N VAL A 20 -6.42 21.26 3.83
CA VAL A 20 -5.61 21.85 2.75
C VAL A 20 -4.92 20.76 1.94
N ASP A 21 -4.29 19.81 2.62
CA ASP A 21 -3.57 18.72 1.99
C ASP A 21 -4.52 17.77 1.24
N PHE A 22 -5.73 17.50 1.76
CA PHE A 22 -6.79 16.79 1.03
C PHE A 22 -7.17 17.51 -0.26
N LYS A 23 -7.45 18.81 -0.16
CA LYS A 23 -7.78 19.58 -1.37
C LYS A 23 -6.66 19.48 -2.41
N ARG A 24 -5.40 19.58 -1.99
CA ARG A 24 -4.24 19.44 -2.89
C ARG A 24 -4.15 18.03 -3.49
N ALA A 25 -4.27 16.98 -2.69
CA ALA A 25 -4.23 15.59 -3.16
C ALA A 25 -5.33 15.33 -4.19
N PHE A 26 -6.58 15.75 -3.90
CA PHE A 26 -7.72 15.52 -4.79
C PHE A 26 -7.80 16.48 -6.00
N THR A 27 -7.02 17.54 -6.04
CA THR A 27 -6.87 18.38 -7.25
C THR A 27 -5.69 17.97 -8.12
N THR A 28 -4.82 17.08 -7.65
CA THR A 28 -3.64 16.62 -8.38
C THR A 28 -4.02 15.52 -9.38
N LEU A 29 -3.65 15.69 -10.65
CA LEU A 29 -3.87 14.69 -11.72
C LEU A 29 -3.25 13.34 -11.37
N LEU A 30 -2.13 13.33 -10.64
CA LEU A 30 -1.44 12.12 -10.21
C LEU A 30 -2.36 11.15 -9.46
N LEU A 31 -3.25 11.65 -8.57
CA LEU A 31 -4.19 10.79 -7.85
C LEU A 31 -5.09 10.01 -8.81
N TYR A 32 -5.67 10.69 -9.79
CA TYR A 32 -6.60 10.08 -10.74
C TYR A 32 -5.91 9.07 -11.66
N ILE A 33 -4.67 9.36 -12.06
CA ILE A 33 -3.83 8.41 -12.82
C ILE A 33 -3.58 7.16 -11.97
N MET A 34 -3.18 7.31 -10.71
CA MET A 34 -2.90 6.17 -9.82
C MET A 34 -4.16 5.34 -9.52
N LEU A 35 -5.31 5.99 -9.34
CA LEU A 35 -6.60 5.28 -9.18
C LEU A 35 -7.00 4.54 -10.47
N GLY A 36 -6.82 5.17 -11.63
CA GLY A 36 -7.08 4.55 -12.93
C GLY A 36 -6.19 3.34 -13.17
N ILE A 37 -4.89 3.45 -12.89
CA ILE A 37 -3.94 2.33 -12.96
C ILE A 37 -4.38 1.22 -11.99
N SER A 38 -4.71 1.56 -10.74
CA SER A 38 -5.15 0.57 -9.74
C SER A 38 -6.42 -0.16 -10.15
N PHE A 39 -7.29 0.47 -10.94
CA PHE A 39 -8.50 -0.16 -11.46
C PHE A 39 -8.24 -1.02 -12.70
N VAL A 40 -7.43 -0.55 -13.64
CA VAL A 40 -7.20 -1.22 -14.94
C VAL A 40 -6.22 -2.39 -14.81
N VAL A 41 -5.21 -2.27 -13.97
CA VAL A 41 -4.16 -3.29 -13.82
C VAL A 41 -4.71 -4.67 -13.45
N PRO A 42 -5.60 -4.86 -12.47
CA PRO A 42 -6.14 -6.20 -12.17
C PRO A 42 -6.94 -6.79 -13.33
N ILE A 43 -7.64 -5.97 -14.12
CA ILE A 43 -8.34 -6.42 -15.32
C ILE A 43 -7.35 -7.00 -16.31
N LEU A 44 -6.27 -6.25 -16.59
CA LEU A 44 -5.23 -6.70 -17.52
C LEU A 44 -4.52 -7.96 -17.02
N ILE A 45 -4.18 -8.03 -15.73
CA ILE A 45 -3.53 -9.20 -15.14
C ILE A 45 -4.40 -10.43 -15.32
N LEU A 46 -5.68 -10.39 -14.92
CA LEU A 46 -6.56 -11.53 -14.99
C LEU A 46 -6.79 -11.99 -16.44
N VAL A 47 -7.03 -11.07 -17.38
CA VAL A 47 -7.20 -11.42 -18.79
C VAL A 47 -5.92 -12.00 -19.40
N MET A 48 -4.76 -11.38 -19.13
CA MET A 48 -3.49 -11.87 -19.68
C MET A 48 -3.08 -13.23 -19.10
N THR A 49 -3.23 -13.43 -17.80
CA THR A 49 -2.88 -14.71 -17.16
C THR A 49 -3.79 -15.84 -17.64
N THR A 50 -5.08 -15.59 -17.85
CA THR A 50 -6.00 -16.57 -18.43
C THR A 50 -5.64 -16.91 -19.89
N MET A 51 -5.17 -15.93 -20.68
CA MET A 51 -4.71 -16.19 -22.07
C MET A 51 -3.39 -16.95 -22.12
N MET A 52 -2.56 -16.85 -21.10
CA MET A 52 -1.24 -17.52 -21.01
C MET A 52 -1.32 -18.86 -20.30
N ASP A 53 -2.44 -19.20 -19.69
CA ASP A 53 -2.62 -20.44 -18.95
C ASP A 53 -2.37 -21.67 -19.86
N GLY A 54 -1.59 -22.64 -19.33
CA GLY A 54 -1.17 -23.82 -20.07
C GLY A 54 -0.08 -23.59 -21.14
N SER A 55 0.40 -22.35 -21.32
CA SER A 55 1.51 -22.11 -22.24
C SER A 55 2.85 -22.61 -21.65
N VAL A 56 3.66 -23.26 -22.46
CA VAL A 56 4.96 -23.79 -22.06
C VAL A 56 6.04 -22.75 -22.35
N SER A 57 6.72 -22.32 -21.31
CA SER A 57 7.93 -21.49 -21.42
C SER A 57 9.18 -22.34 -21.28
N VAL A 58 10.02 -22.34 -22.29
CA VAL A 58 11.31 -23.05 -22.29
C VAL A 58 12.40 -22.07 -21.89
N ASN A 59 13.08 -22.32 -20.78
CA ASN A 59 14.24 -21.51 -20.40
C ASN A 59 15.39 -21.76 -21.40
N PRO A 60 15.81 -20.73 -22.18
CA PRO A 60 16.80 -20.91 -23.24
C PRO A 60 18.22 -21.28 -22.71
N GLN A 61 18.48 -21.10 -21.42
CA GLN A 61 19.78 -21.41 -20.81
C GLN A 61 19.84 -22.80 -20.18
N THR A 62 18.71 -23.30 -19.65
CA THR A 62 18.68 -24.58 -18.93
C THR A 62 17.89 -25.67 -19.65
N GLY A 63 17.13 -25.33 -20.69
CA GLY A 63 16.22 -26.24 -21.39
C GLY A 63 15.05 -26.73 -20.56
N VAL A 64 14.85 -26.18 -19.36
CA VAL A 64 13.76 -26.57 -18.47
C VAL A 64 12.45 -25.98 -18.98
N GLU A 65 11.49 -26.84 -19.23
CA GLU A 65 10.13 -26.45 -19.58
C GLU A 65 9.35 -26.11 -18.30
N THR A 66 8.79 -24.90 -18.23
CA THR A 66 7.89 -24.47 -17.17
C THR A 66 6.54 -24.16 -17.78
N VAL A 67 5.49 -24.80 -17.27
CA VAL A 67 4.11 -24.47 -17.63
C VAL A 67 3.72 -23.22 -16.87
N ILE A 68 3.19 -22.22 -17.56
CA ILE A 68 2.66 -21.01 -16.94
C ILE A 68 1.26 -21.35 -16.41
N GLU A 69 1.10 -21.27 -15.10
CA GLU A 69 -0.19 -21.45 -14.44
C GLU A 69 -0.87 -20.08 -14.27
N GLY A 70 -2.07 -19.95 -14.81
CA GLY A 70 -2.94 -18.78 -14.63
C GLY A 70 -3.61 -18.76 -13.26
N PHE A 71 -4.57 -17.87 -13.09
CA PHE A 71 -5.44 -17.86 -11.91
C PHE A 71 -6.63 -18.83 -12.12
N ASP A 72 -6.79 -19.77 -11.20
CA ASP A 72 -7.95 -20.68 -11.21
C ASP A 72 -9.23 -19.99 -10.75
N ASN A 73 -9.09 -18.93 -9.96
CA ASN A 73 -10.19 -18.22 -9.32
C ASN A 73 -9.87 -16.73 -9.18
N VAL A 74 -10.87 -15.88 -9.35
CA VAL A 74 -10.73 -14.41 -9.24
C VAL A 74 -10.13 -13.97 -7.90
N TRP A 75 -10.44 -14.67 -6.82
CA TRP A 75 -10.01 -14.28 -5.48
C TRP A 75 -8.52 -14.48 -5.22
N GLN A 76 -7.84 -15.32 -6.01
CA GLN A 76 -6.40 -15.55 -5.87
C GLN A 76 -5.56 -14.29 -6.14
N ILE A 77 -6.05 -13.35 -6.97
CA ILE A 77 -5.37 -12.06 -7.18
C ILE A 77 -5.39 -11.17 -5.93
N ILE A 78 -6.33 -11.43 -4.98
CA ILE A 78 -6.44 -10.71 -3.71
C ILE A 78 -5.59 -11.36 -2.64
N GLY A 79 -5.49 -12.68 -2.65
CA GLY A 79 -4.68 -13.41 -1.67
C GLY A 79 -4.85 -14.93 -1.78
N SER A 80 -4.17 -15.64 -0.91
CA SER A 80 -4.26 -17.09 -0.75
C SER A 80 -4.99 -17.45 0.54
N VAL A 81 -5.56 -18.66 0.59
CA VAL A 81 -6.16 -19.23 1.81
C VAL A 81 -5.05 -19.79 2.70
N SER A 82 -4.99 -19.38 3.96
CA SER A 82 -4.01 -19.95 4.89
C SER A 82 -4.41 -21.39 5.25
N GLY A 83 -3.47 -22.34 5.12
CA GLY A 83 -3.70 -23.76 5.41
C GLY A 83 -4.11 -24.61 4.20
N GLY A 84 -4.26 -24.02 3.00
CA GLY A 84 -4.31 -24.78 1.76
C GLY A 84 -2.93 -25.42 1.53
N ALA A 85 -2.93 -26.76 1.40
CA ALA A 85 -1.73 -27.51 1.10
C ALA A 85 -1.22 -27.18 -0.32
N SER A 86 -0.48 -26.09 -0.47
CA SER A 86 0.58 -26.07 -1.46
C SER A 86 1.65 -27.02 -0.89
N SER A 87 1.67 -28.22 -1.42
CA SER A 87 2.57 -29.30 -1.07
C SER A 87 3.99 -28.98 -1.50
N ASP A 88 4.63 -28.03 -0.84
CA ASP A 88 6.08 -27.92 -0.82
C ASP A 88 6.51 -27.11 0.41
N ALA A 89 6.28 -27.69 1.59
CA ALA A 89 6.84 -27.20 2.85
C ALA A 89 8.37 -27.47 2.95
N GLY A 90 9.08 -27.41 1.83
CA GLY A 90 10.49 -27.78 1.76
C GLY A 90 11.46 -26.67 1.37
N THR A 91 10.99 -25.60 0.81
CA THR A 91 11.84 -24.45 0.42
C THR A 91 11.19 -23.16 0.89
N ALA A 92 11.84 -22.50 1.85
CA ALA A 92 11.56 -21.09 2.18
C ALA A 92 12.01 -20.16 1.02
N GLY A 93 11.76 -20.59 -0.22
CA GLY A 93 11.96 -19.81 -1.43
C GLY A 93 10.73 -18.96 -1.67
N MET A 94 10.92 -17.69 -2.05
CA MET A 94 9.86 -16.89 -2.62
C MET A 94 9.27 -17.66 -3.80
N ASP A 95 7.99 -18.00 -3.73
CA ASP A 95 7.27 -18.52 -4.88
C ASP A 95 7.27 -17.43 -5.95
N MET A 96 8.04 -17.65 -7.01
CA MET A 96 8.22 -16.72 -8.12
C MET A 96 7.19 -16.99 -9.24
N SER A 97 6.10 -17.70 -8.91
CA SER A 97 4.99 -17.85 -9.87
C SER A 97 4.42 -16.49 -10.28
N LEU A 98 3.95 -16.40 -11.50
CA LEU A 98 3.37 -15.15 -12.04
C LEU A 98 2.19 -14.71 -11.16
N THR A 99 1.40 -15.66 -10.67
CA THR A 99 0.24 -15.44 -9.82
C THR A 99 0.61 -14.90 -8.43
N SER A 100 1.73 -15.35 -7.83
CA SER A 100 2.21 -14.84 -6.55
C SER A 100 2.78 -13.43 -6.65
N MET A 101 3.37 -13.08 -7.79
CA MET A 101 3.95 -11.75 -8.02
C MET A 101 2.91 -10.72 -8.44
N CYS A 102 1.93 -11.11 -9.25
CA CYS A 102 0.93 -10.20 -9.83
C CYS A 102 -0.37 -10.14 -9.01
N ASN A 103 -0.31 -9.80 -7.75
CA ASN A 103 -1.46 -9.72 -6.84
C ASN A 103 -1.64 -8.30 -6.25
N ILE A 104 -2.73 -8.09 -5.51
CA ILE A 104 -3.08 -6.81 -4.88
C ILE A 104 -1.94 -6.22 -4.02
N ASN A 105 -1.03 -7.06 -3.51
CA ASN A 105 0.06 -6.59 -2.65
C ASN A 105 1.04 -5.70 -3.42
N MET A 106 1.14 -5.81 -4.75
CA MET A 106 1.95 -4.90 -5.57
C MET A 106 1.51 -3.43 -5.48
N LEU A 107 0.24 -3.18 -5.11
CA LEU A 107 -0.25 -1.82 -4.92
C LEU A 107 0.48 -1.05 -3.81
N TYR A 108 1.06 -1.74 -2.82
CA TYR A 108 1.84 -1.05 -1.80
C TYR A 108 3.05 -0.31 -2.37
N PHE A 109 3.63 -0.82 -3.47
CA PHE A 109 4.68 -0.09 -4.21
C PHE A 109 4.11 1.12 -4.95
N GLY A 110 2.91 1.00 -5.52
CA GLY A 110 2.20 2.14 -6.12
C GLY A 110 1.89 3.23 -5.09
N ILE A 111 1.43 2.84 -3.89
CA ILE A 111 1.22 3.76 -2.77
C ILE A 111 2.53 4.45 -2.38
N ALA A 112 3.65 3.70 -2.34
CA ALA A 112 4.97 4.27 -2.05
C ALA A 112 5.38 5.34 -3.06
N VAL A 113 5.18 5.07 -4.35
CA VAL A 113 5.47 6.04 -5.42
C VAL A 113 4.62 7.30 -5.25
N PHE A 114 3.29 7.15 -5.03
CA PHE A 114 2.41 8.30 -4.81
C PHE A 114 2.86 9.15 -3.61
N VAL A 115 3.08 8.53 -2.46
CA VAL A 115 3.45 9.24 -1.22
C VAL A 115 4.80 9.94 -1.39
N CYS A 116 5.79 9.29 -2.00
CA CYS A 116 7.10 9.88 -2.24
C CYS A 116 7.04 11.08 -3.20
N ILE A 117 6.25 10.99 -4.28
CA ILE A 117 6.05 12.12 -5.21
C ILE A 117 5.38 13.27 -4.46
N PHE A 118 4.29 13.00 -3.75
CA PHE A 118 3.52 14.00 -3.02
C PHE A 118 4.36 14.75 -1.97
N LEU A 119 5.23 14.03 -1.23
CA LEU A 119 6.15 14.66 -0.29
C LEU A 119 7.28 15.43 -1.00
N SER A 120 7.87 14.84 -2.03
CA SER A 120 8.95 15.49 -2.78
C SER A 120 8.50 16.81 -3.39
N ASP A 121 7.27 16.88 -3.90
CA ASP A 121 6.69 18.12 -4.44
C ASP A 121 6.52 19.20 -3.37
N ASP A 122 6.21 18.83 -2.13
CA ASP A 122 6.15 19.79 -1.02
C ASP A 122 7.50 20.44 -0.74
N PHE A 123 8.58 19.68 -0.81
CA PHE A 123 9.93 20.22 -0.61
C PHE A 123 10.45 20.99 -1.83
N ARG A 124 10.13 20.54 -3.04
CA ARG A 124 10.55 21.19 -4.31
C ARG A 124 9.84 22.51 -4.56
N SER A 125 8.54 22.56 -4.29
CA SER A 125 7.74 23.79 -4.44
C SER A 125 7.99 24.83 -3.34
N GLY A 126 8.76 24.49 -2.32
CA GLY A 126 8.96 25.35 -1.16
C GLY A 126 7.76 25.42 -0.20
N TYR A 127 6.69 24.66 -0.47
CA TYR A 127 5.51 24.61 0.41
C TYR A 127 5.87 24.23 1.83
N ALA A 128 6.70 23.18 2.00
CA ALA A 128 7.16 22.74 3.31
C ALA A 128 7.94 23.84 4.03
N LYS A 129 8.82 24.60 3.33
CA LYS A 129 9.57 25.71 3.90
C LYS A 129 8.65 26.81 4.40
N ASN A 130 7.70 27.26 3.57
CA ASN A 130 6.75 28.30 3.93
C ASN A 130 5.83 27.86 5.09
N LEU A 131 5.41 26.62 5.09
CA LEU A 131 4.58 26.06 6.16
C LEU A 131 5.30 26.08 7.49
N PHE A 132 6.57 25.69 7.50
CA PHE A 132 7.37 25.62 8.72
C PHE A 132 7.82 26.99 9.26
N THR A 133 7.86 28.04 8.44
CA THR A 133 8.14 29.41 8.92
C THR A 133 6.93 30.05 9.58
N VAL A 134 5.71 29.76 9.08
CA VAL A 134 4.50 30.48 9.52
C VAL A 134 3.82 29.81 10.72
N ARG A 135 3.84 28.48 10.84
CA ARG A 135 2.94 27.77 11.78
C ARG A 135 3.45 26.52 12.44
N ALA A 136 4.62 26.00 12.16
CA ALA A 136 4.63 24.56 12.13
C ALA A 136 5.30 23.85 13.27
N LYS A 137 4.52 23.24 14.07
CA LYS A 137 4.96 22.01 14.72
C LYS A 137 5.10 20.96 13.60
N LYS A 138 6.32 20.53 13.32
CA LYS A 138 6.67 19.57 12.26
C LYS A 138 5.92 18.23 12.41
N SER A 139 5.45 17.89 13.62
CA SER A 139 4.58 16.75 13.91
C SER A 139 3.24 16.81 13.17
N ASP A 140 2.62 18.00 13.11
CA ASP A 140 1.30 18.15 12.47
C ASP A 140 1.39 17.84 10.95
N TYR A 141 2.53 18.20 10.34
CA TYR A 141 2.85 17.88 8.95
C TYR A 141 2.95 16.36 8.71
N VAL A 142 3.73 15.66 9.54
CA VAL A 142 3.91 14.20 9.41
C VAL A 142 2.57 13.47 9.55
N ILE A 143 1.77 13.85 10.55
CA ILE A 143 0.44 13.26 10.78
C ILE A 143 -0.48 13.49 9.57
N SER A 144 -0.52 14.73 9.04
CA SER A 144 -1.35 15.05 7.88
C SER A 144 -0.95 14.21 6.66
N LYS A 145 0.35 14.10 6.38
CA LYS A 145 0.85 13.32 5.22
C LYS A 145 0.58 11.84 5.37
N THR A 146 0.76 11.29 6.57
CA THR A 146 0.45 9.87 6.84
C THR A 146 -1.05 9.58 6.65
N LEU A 147 -1.93 10.44 7.15
CA LEU A 147 -3.38 10.27 7.00
C LEU A 147 -3.82 10.35 5.53
N ILE A 148 -3.28 11.29 4.76
CA ILE A 148 -3.61 11.40 3.34
C ILE A 148 -3.10 10.21 2.56
N GLY A 149 -1.85 9.83 2.77
CA GLY A 149 -1.28 8.63 2.14
C GLY A 149 -2.10 7.38 2.45
N PHE A 150 -2.56 7.23 3.70
CA PHE A 150 -3.45 6.15 4.10
C PHE A 150 -4.80 6.16 3.36
N VAL A 151 -5.45 7.31 3.27
CA VAL A 151 -6.74 7.44 2.55
C VAL A 151 -6.57 7.15 1.07
N VAL A 152 -5.52 7.68 0.44
CA VAL A 152 -5.22 7.39 -0.98
C VAL A 152 -4.90 5.91 -1.18
N GLY A 153 -4.10 5.31 -0.29
CA GLY A 153 -3.81 3.88 -0.32
C GLY A 153 -5.07 3.01 -0.19
N ALA A 154 -5.96 3.37 0.72
CA ALA A 154 -7.25 2.69 0.87
C ALA A 154 -8.11 2.79 -0.39
N LEU A 155 -8.18 3.98 -1.02
CA LEU A 155 -8.90 4.17 -2.29
C LEU A 155 -8.29 3.33 -3.42
N MET A 156 -6.95 3.27 -3.54
CA MET A 156 -6.27 2.44 -4.53
C MET A 156 -6.58 0.95 -4.33
N LEU A 157 -6.57 0.45 -3.09
CA LEU A 157 -6.92 -0.95 -2.77
C LEU A 157 -8.38 -1.25 -3.12
N ILE A 158 -9.31 -0.35 -2.83
CA ILE A 158 -10.73 -0.49 -3.19
C ILE A 158 -10.91 -0.49 -4.72
N CYS A 159 -10.22 0.42 -5.44
CA CYS A 159 -10.26 0.45 -6.90
C CYS A 159 -9.73 -0.85 -7.51
N PHE A 160 -8.64 -1.40 -6.96
CA PHE A 160 -8.10 -2.68 -7.42
C PHE A 160 -9.09 -3.83 -7.18
N PHE A 161 -9.71 -3.88 -6.01
CA PHE A 161 -10.73 -4.87 -5.69
C PHE A 161 -11.91 -4.81 -6.67
N MET A 162 -12.41 -3.62 -6.98
CA MET A 162 -13.47 -3.44 -7.97
C MET A 162 -13.00 -3.84 -9.38
N GLY A 163 -11.78 -3.49 -9.74
CA GLY A 163 -11.17 -3.89 -11.00
C GLY A 163 -10.99 -5.41 -11.11
N SER A 164 -10.64 -6.11 -10.02
CA SER A 164 -10.50 -7.58 -10.03
C SER A 164 -11.83 -8.29 -10.24
N ILE A 165 -12.94 -7.79 -9.68
CA ILE A 165 -14.28 -8.34 -9.95
C ILE A 165 -14.64 -8.21 -11.42
N ILE A 166 -14.41 -7.03 -12.01
CA ILE A 166 -14.71 -6.81 -13.45
C ILE A 166 -13.76 -7.64 -14.31
N GLY A 167 -12.48 -7.67 -13.98
CA GLY A 167 -11.46 -8.45 -14.69
C GLY A 167 -11.77 -9.94 -14.69
N GLY A 168 -12.19 -10.49 -13.54
CA GLY A 168 -12.63 -11.89 -13.44
C GLY A 168 -13.84 -12.22 -14.29
N ALA A 169 -14.84 -11.32 -14.32
CA ALA A 169 -16.00 -11.47 -15.16
C ALA A 169 -15.66 -11.43 -16.65
N VAL A 170 -14.74 -10.55 -17.07
CA VAL A 170 -14.25 -10.44 -18.46
C VAL A 170 -13.39 -11.65 -18.85
N ALA A 171 -12.55 -12.14 -17.94
CA ALA A 171 -11.70 -13.32 -18.17
C ALA A 171 -12.48 -14.64 -18.10
N GLY A 172 -13.75 -14.63 -17.63
CA GLY A 172 -14.54 -15.85 -17.47
C GLY A 172 -14.12 -16.75 -16.32
N LEU A 173 -13.38 -16.19 -15.34
CA LEU A 173 -12.90 -16.94 -14.18
C LEU A 173 -14.04 -17.20 -13.17
N PRO A 174 -14.01 -18.34 -12.47
CA PRO A 174 -15.00 -18.64 -11.45
C PRO A 174 -14.85 -17.73 -10.22
N PHE A 175 -16.01 -17.46 -9.58
CA PHE A 175 -16.11 -16.69 -8.33
C PHE A 175 -16.36 -17.60 -7.12
N GLU A 176 -15.87 -18.83 -7.17
CA GLU A 176 -16.09 -19.81 -6.11
C GLU A 176 -15.30 -19.43 -4.84
N MET A 177 -15.99 -19.48 -3.69
CA MET A 177 -15.41 -19.18 -2.38
C MET A 177 -15.07 -20.50 -1.66
N THR A 178 -13.99 -21.14 -2.08
CA THR A 178 -13.52 -22.39 -1.46
C THR A 178 -12.64 -22.11 -0.25
N GLY A 179 -13.08 -22.51 0.94
CA GLY A 179 -12.34 -22.37 2.19
C GLY A 179 -12.41 -21.00 2.87
N PHE A 180 -13.26 -20.07 2.38
CA PHE A 180 -13.54 -18.77 3.01
C PHE A 180 -14.93 -18.27 2.61
N GLY A 181 -15.47 -17.34 3.38
CA GLY A 181 -16.78 -16.71 3.11
C GLY A 181 -16.67 -15.25 2.73
N VAL A 182 -17.81 -14.64 2.39
CA VAL A 182 -17.88 -13.19 2.09
C VAL A 182 -17.39 -12.35 3.28
N GLN A 183 -17.68 -12.78 4.50
CA GLN A 183 -17.24 -12.10 5.72
C GLN A 183 -15.70 -12.11 5.84
N ASP A 184 -15.07 -13.23 5.55
CA ASP A 184 -13.62 -13.38 5.61
C ASP A 184 -12.93 -12.52 4.55
N LEU A 185 -13.53 -12.43 3.35
CA LEU A 185 -13.07 -11.56 2.28
C LEU A 185 -13.11 -10.07 2.70
N ILE A 186 -14.18 -9.63 3.37
CA ILE A 186 -14.28 -8.28 3.92
C ILE A 186 -13.19 -8.05 4.96
N PHE A 187 -12.94 -9.00 5.87
CA PHE A 187 -11.88 -8.90 6.86
C PHE A 187 -10.49 -8.89 6.20
N CYS A 188 -10.27 -9.67 5.15
CA CYS A 188 -9.04 -9.64 4.37
C CYS A 188 -8.80 -8.24 3.77
N MET A 189 -9.81 -7.65 3.14
CA MET A 189 -9.70 -6.30 2.57
C MET A 189 -9.45 -5.22 3.63
N LEU A 190 -10.15 -5.28 4.78
CA LEU A 190 -9.90 -4.37 5.89
C LEU A 190 -8.48 -4.53 6.45
N THR A 191 -8.00 -5.76 6.59
CA THR A 191 -6.63 -6.04 7.03
C THR A 191 -5.62 -5.42 6.07
N LYS A 192 -5.79 -5.56 4.76
CA LYS A 192 -4.93 -4.95 3.74
C LYS A 192 -4.98 -3.42 3.80
N ILE A 193 -6.14 -2.82 3.98
CA ILE A 193 -6.29 -1.36 4.15
C ILE A 193 -5.51 -0.88 5.38
N PHE A 194 -5.60 -1.57 6.53
CA PHE A 194 -4.85 -1.16 7.72
C PHE A 194 -3.35 -1.40 7.60
N LEU A 195 -2.93 -2.44 6.88
CA LEU A 195 -1.51 -2.65 6.54
C LEU A 195 -0.95 -1.51 5.67
N ALA A 196 -1.77 -0.89 4.81
CA ALA A 196 -1.35 0.28 4.06
C ALA A 196 -0.86 1.43 4.96
N LEU A 197 -1.37 1.54 6.19
CA LEU A 197 -0.89 2.54 7.14
C LEU A 197 0.57 2.32 7.54
N VAL A 198 1.01 1.06 7.69
CA VAL A 198 2.42 0.72 7.96
C VAL A 198 3.30 1.16 6.79
N PHE A 199 2.91 0.79 5.57
CA PHE A 199 3.66 1.15 4.36
C PHE A 199 3.73 2.66 4.16
N VAL A 200 2.62 3.37 4.33
CA VAL A 200 2.58 4.83 4.25
C VAL A 200 3.49 5.48 5.29
N ALA A 201 3.53 4.98 6.52
CA ALA A 201 4.41 5.50 7.55
C ALA A 201 5.90 5.35 7.17
N VAL A 202 6.28 4.21 6.58
CA VAL A 202 7.62 3.98 6.01
C VAL A 202 7.92 4.95 4.87
N CYS A 203 6.96 5.13 3.95
CA CYS A 203 7.12 6.03 2.80
C CYS A 203 7.24 7.50 3.23
N VAL A 204 6.49 7.93 4.25
CA VAL A 204 6.60 9.26 4.82
C VAL A 204 7.99 9.47 5.44
N LEU A 205 8.51 8.49 6.18
CA LEU A 205 9.87 8.55 6.71
C LEU A 205 10.91 8.65 5.59
N ALA A 206 10.81 7.79 4.58
CA ALA A 206 11.70 7.79 3.42
C ALA A 206 11.66 9.13 2.66
N GLY A 207 10.48 9.67 2.41
CA GLY A 207 10.28 10.97 1.76
C GLY A 207 10.84 12.15 2.56
N VAL A 208 10.70 12.11 3.89
CA VAL A 208 11.26 13.12 4.79
C VAL A 208 12.80 13.06 4.79
N ILE A 209 13.42 11.88 4.74
CA ILE A 209 14.87 11.72 4.65
C ILE A 209 15.37 12.21 3.28
N ALA A 210 14.70 11.81 2.21
CA ALA A 210 15.09 12.12 0.83
C ALA A 210 14.82 13.58 0.43
N LYS A 211 13.81 14.23 1.04
CA LYS A 211 13.38 15.61 0.75
C LYS A 211 13.10 15.83 -0.73
N GLN A 212 13.93 16.66 -1.40
CA GLN A 212 13.79 17.00 -2.82
C GLN A 212 14.23 15.88 -3.78
N LYS A 213 15.00 14.89 -3.28
CA LYS A 213 15.55 13.81 -4.10
C LYS A 213 14.55 12.67 -4.22
N LEU A 214 13.59 12.80 -5.14
CA LEU A 214 12.52 11.84 -5.38
C LEU A 214 13.03 10.38 -5.50
N TRP A 215 14.08 10.16 -6.30
CA TRP A 215 14.67 8.84 -6.51
C TRP A 215 15.14 8.18 -5.21
N MET A 216 15.78 8.96 -4.35
CA MET A 216 16.23 8.47 -3.05
C MET A 216 15.05 8.10 -2.14
N GLY A 217 13.96 8.88 -2.20
CA GLY A 217 12.73 8.59 -1.47
C GLY A 217 12.10 7.28 -1.91
N ILE A 218 11.97 7.07 -3.23
CA ILE A 218 11.40 5.84 -3.79
C ILE A 218 12.29 4.64 -3.46
N LEU A 219 13.61 4.73 -3.65
CA LEU A 219 14.54 3.65 -3.33
C LEU A 219 14.51 3.24 -1.86
N LEU A 220 14.49 4.22 -0.94
CA LEU A 220 14.36 3.95 0.49
C LEU A 220 13.00 3.34 0.83
N ALA A 221 11.91 3.88 0.28
CA ALA A 221 10.56 3.37 0.52
C ALA A 221 10.41 1.93 0.00
N MET A 222 10.93 1.63 -1.19
CA MET A 222 10.91 0.28 -1.76
C MET A 222 11.82 -0.67 -0.98
N GLY A 223 13.02 -0.26 -0.63
CA GLY A 223 13.97 -1.10 0.13
C GLY A 223 13.41 -1.51 1.49
N PHE A 224 12.87 -0.57 2.26
CA PHE A 224 12.20 -0.89 3.52
C PHE A 224 10.87 -1.62 3.30
N GLY A 225 10.11 -1.26 2.25
CA GLY A 225 8.85 -1.89 1.89
C GLY A 225 9.00 -3.38 1.54
N MET A 226 10.08 -3.76 0.86
CA MET A 226 10.39 -5.16 0.52
C MET A 226 10.49 -6.06 1.77
N LEU A 227 11.05 -5.54 2.88
CA LEU A 227 11.16 -6.30 4.12
C LEU A 227 9.77 -6.64 4.70
N PHE A 228 8.80 -5.76 4.54
CA PHE A 228 7.43 -5.99 5.01
C PHE A 228 6.57 -6.74 4.00
N PHE A 229 6.92 -6.65 2.70
CA PHE A 229 6.14 -7.25 1.61
C PHE A 229 5.96 -8.75 1.77
N THR A 230 7.01 -9.45 2.18
CA THR A 230 6.98 -10.92 2.41
C THR A 230 6.05 -11.33 3.55
N MET A 231 5.75 -10.42 4.49
CA MET A 231 4.87 -10.69 5.63
C MET A 231 3.37 -10.49 5.31
N ILE A 232 3.05 -9.77 4.21
CA ILE A 232 1.67 -9.42 3.88
C ILE A 232 0.77 -10.65 3.69
N PRO A 233 1.15 -11.68 2.92
CA PRO A 233 0.31 -12.87 2.73
C PRO A 233 0.02 -13.60 4.04
N MET A 234 0.98 -13.60 4.97
CA MET A 234 0.82 -14.26 6.28
C MET A 234 -0.17 -13.52 7.19
N ILE A 235 -0.22 -12.19 7.10
CA ILE A 235 -1.06 -11.36 7.96
C ILE A 235 -2.47 -11.20 7.36
N SER A 236 -2.59 -11.21 6.04
CA SER A 236 -3.84 -10.94 5.32
C SER A 236 -4.22 -12.06 4.34
N PRO A 237 -4.43 -13.31 4.81
CA PRO A 237 -4.95 -14.39 3.97
C PRO A 237 -6.42 -14.14 3.59
N LEU A 238 -6.95 -14.87 2.58
CA LEU A 238 -8.36 -14.76 2.19
C LEU A 238 -9.33 -15.17 3.31
N ASN A 239 -8.96 -16.16 4.13
CA ASN A 239 -9.70 -16.59 5.31
C ASN A 239 -9.33 -15.78 6.58
N SER A 240 -9.17 -14.46 6.42
CA SER A 240 -8.85 -13.55 7.53
C SER A 240 -9.98 -13.48 8.54
N THR A 241 -9.61 -13.45 9.80
CA THR A 241 -10.52 -13.29 10.93
C THR A 241 -10.48 -11.85 11.47
N ILE A 242 -11.40 -11.51 12.38
CA ILE A 242 -11.38 -10.22 13.07
C ILE A 242 -10.08 -9.96 13.83
N VAL A 243 -9.38 -11.03 14.26
CA VAL A 243 -8.08 -10.92 14.92
C VAL A 243 -7.02 -10.34 13.99
N ASN A 244 -7.01 -10.75 12.72
CA ASN A 244 -6.10 -10.19 11.70
C ASN A 244 -6.36 -8.70 11.48
N VAL A 245 -7.64 -8.30 11.45
CA VAL A 245 -8.04 -6.88 11.34
C VAL A 245 -7.55 -6.06 12.52
N LEU A 246 -7.78 -6.55 13.75
CA LEU A 246 -7.33 -5.87 14.97
C LEU A 246 -5.79 -5.80 15.04
N LEU A 247 -5.11 -6.87 14.71
CA LEU A 247 -3.65 -6.93 14.69
C LEU A 247 -3.06 -5.92 13.70
N SER A 248 -3.61 -5.86 12.49
CA SER A 248 -3.16 -4.91 11.45
C SER A 248 -3.48 -3.45 11.81
N LEU A 249 -4.64 -3.19 12.44
CA LEU A 249 -4.99 -1.87 12.93
C LEU A 249 -4.03 -1.41 14.04
N VAL A 250 -3.85 -2.24 15.08
CA VAL A 250 -2.96 -1.92 16.21
C VAL A 250 -1.52 -1.78 15.73
N GLY A 251 -1.05 -2.73 14.90
CA GLY A 251 0.27 -2.67 14.26
C GLY A 251 0.44 -1.40 13.43
N GLY A 252 -0.53 -1.07 12.57
CA GLY A 252 -0.53 0.14 11.76
C GLY A 252 -0.42 1.42 12.57
N VAL A 253 -1.19 1.52 13.65
CA VAL A 253 -1.15 2.69 14.55
C VAL A 253 0.19 2.78 15.29
N LEU A 254 0.70 1.67 15.84
CA LEU A 254 1.99 1.64 16.54
C LEU A 254 3.15 2.01 15.61
N PHE A 255 3.20 1.43 14.40
CA PHE A 255 4.20 1.79 13.40
C PHE A 255 4.04 3.25 12.95
N GLY A 256 2.80 3.71 12.72
CA GLY A 256 2.50 5.10 12.36
C GLY A 256 3.01 6.09 13.40
N ILE A 257 2.81 5.82 14.69
CA ILE A 257 3.30 6.66 15.80
C ILE A 257 4.83 6.58 15.87
N GLY A 258 5.42 5.37 15.85
CA GLY A 258 6.86 5.17 15.98
C GLY A 258 7.64 5.82 14.84
N LEU A 259 7.30 5.49 13.59
CA LEU A 259 7.96 6.05 12.42
C LEU A 259 7.63 7.54 12.24
N GLY A 260 6.43 7.97 12.62
CA GLY A 260 6.05 9.38 12.67
C GLY A 260 6.89 10.19 13.66
N ALA A 261 7.21 9.64 14.84
CA ALA A 261 8.10 10.27 15.80
C ALA A 261 9.53 10.40 15.25
N ILE A 262 10.05 9.35 14.59
CA ILE A 262 11.36 9.37 13.93
C ILE A 262 11.38 10.43 12.81
N SER A 263 10.35 10.45 11.95
CA SER A 263 10.20 11.44 10.87
C SER A 263 10.21 12.87 11.41
N ASN A 264 9.51 13.11 12.52
CA ASN A 264 9.50 14.40 13.20
C ASN A 264 10.87 14.79 13.75
N GLN A 265 11.64 13.83 14.31
CA GLN A 265 13.02 14.09 14.78
C GLN A 265 13.96 14.42 13.61
N VAL A 266 13.85 13.68 12.49
CA VAL A 266 14.61 13.96 11.27
C VAL A 266 14.32 15.37 10.76
N LEU A 267 13.04 15.76 10.68
CA LEU A 267 12.65 17.11 10.29
C LEU A 267 13.20 18.19 11.24
N LYS A 268 13.24 17.94 12.56
CA LYS A 268 13.77 18.91 13.55
C LYS A 268 15.26 19.14 13.38
N LYS A 269 16.04 18.08 13.13
CA LYS A 269 17.50 18.17 12.96
C LYS A 269 17.92 18.75 11.62
N THR A 270 17.01 18.81 10.67
CA THR A 270 17.32 19.25 9.31
C THR A 270 17.05 20.75 9.16
N SER A 271 18.09 21.53 8.82
CA SER A 271 17.90 22.88 8.32
C SER A 271 17.18 22.83 6.98
N LEU A 272 16.10 23.59 6.84
CA LEU A 272 15.33 23.72 5.60
C LEU A 272 15.88 24.87 4.72
N VAL A 273 17.18 25.11 4.83
CA VAL A 273 17.89 26.09 4.00
C VAL A 273 18.28 25.48 2.68
#